data_504b3c8bfb378ff52113ebeaf0656c80
#
_entry.id   504b3c8bfb378ff52113ebeaf0656c80
#
_cell.length_a   1.000
_cell.length_b   1.000
_cell.length_c   1.000
_cell.angle_alpha   90.00
_cell.angle_beta   90.00
_cell.angle_gamma   90.00
#
_symmetry.space_group_name_H-M   'P 1'
#
loop_
_entity.id
_entity.type
_entity.pdbx_description
1 polymer ?
#
loop_
_entity_poly.entity_id
_entity_poly.type
_entity_poly.pdbx_seq_one_letter_code
_entity_poly.pdbx_strand_id
1 'polypeptide(L)'
;MNREQKAQVIEEVAGAIQESEAVFAVDYRGISVPQAADLRTTLRGVDATFRVVKNTLSERAADQAGADGLKELLQGPTAMTFVRGDAAAAAKALRDFRRGTGNTLLEFKGGWMNGKALSADEIVSISRLPAREVLYGQLVGMVASPLTGLAVALNNLPAGRARQLQQIVDKGLLGGGGGDAAPAASDTSNESPTEE
;
A
#
# COMPACT_ATOMS: atom_id res chain seq x y z
N MET A 1 29.57 -25.44 13.42
CA MET A 1 30.07 -24.44 12.46
C MET A 1 31.48 -24.05 12.81
N ASN A 2 32.42 -24.25 11.91
CA ASN A 2 33.79 -23.83 12.05
C ASN A 2 33.95 -22.31 11.96
N ARG A 3 35.09 -21.78 12.43
CA ARG A 3 35.34 -20.32 12.43
C ARG A 3 35.28 -19.73 11.01
N GLU A 4 35.80 -20.45 10.03
CA GLU A 4 35.81 -20.08 8.62
C GLU A 4 34.36 -20.01 8.05
N GLN A 5 33.53 -21.01 8.34
CA GLN A 5 32.12 -21.02 7.93
C GLN A 5 31.32 -19.85 8.52
N LYS A 6 31.64 -19.46 9.75
CA LYS A 6 30.99 -18.27 10.36
C LYS A 6 31.42 -16.98 9.66
N ALA A 7 32.71 -16.88 9.30
CA ALA A 7 33.20 -15.72 8.56
C ALA A 7 32.57 -15.61 7.17
N GLN A 8 32.48 -16.72 6.44
CA GLN A 8 31.77 -16.76 5.14
C GLN A 8 30.32 -16.34 5.24
N VAL A 9 29.56 -16.83 6.24
CA VAL A 9 28.16 -16.43 6.43
C VAL A 9 28.03 -14.95 6.77
N ILE A 10 28.94 -14.39 7.57
CA ILE A 10 28.94 -12.96 7.89
C ILE A 10 29.19 -12.15 6.61
N GLU A 11 30.14 -12.54 5.79
CA GLU A 11 30.46 -11.87 4.53
C GLU A 11 29.32 -11.96 3.51
N GLU A 12 28.69 -13.14 3.36
CA GLU A 12 27.50 -13.32 2.53
C GLU A 12 26.33 -12.45 2.98
N VAL A 13 26.07 -12.37 4.29
CA VAL A 13 24.98 -11.57 4.84
C VAL A 13 25.28 -10.08 4.71
N ALA A 14 26.52 -9.66 4.99
CA ALA A 14 26.95 -8.27 4.81
C ALA A 14 26.83 -7.83 3.35
N GLY A 15 27.27 -8.66 2.40
CA GLY A 15 27.06 -8.41 0.98
C GLY A 15 25.57 -8.33 0.60
N ALA A 16 24.76 -9.25 1.10
CA ALA A 16 23.31 -9.23 0.86
C ALA A 16 22.63 -7.96 1.43
N ILE A 17 23.07 -7.43 2.57
CA ILE A 17 22.58 -6.16 3.14
C ILE A 17 22.96 -4.98 2.22
N GLN A 18 24.21 -4.95 1.74
CA GLN A 18 24.69 -3.87 0.87
C GLN A 18 24.03 -3.86 -0.51
N GLU A 19 23.72 -5.04 -1.07
CA GLU A 19 23.06 -5.19 -2.37
C GLU A 19 21.54 -4.94 -2.30
N SER A 20 20.94 -4.98 -1.11
CA SER A 20 19.49 -4.85 -0.94
C SER A 20 19.07 -3.39 -0.71
N GLU A 21 17.99 -2.96 -1.37
CA GLU A 21 17.35 -1.68 -1.11
C GLU A 21 16.68 -1.64 0.27
N ALA A 22 16.15 -2.78 0.71
CA ALA A 22 15.50 -2.92 2.00
C ALA A 22 15.77 -4.29 2.62
N VAL A 23 15.83 -4.33 3.95
CA VAL A 23 15.93 -5.56 4.74
C VAL A 23 14.80 -5.56 5.76
N PHE A 24 13.94 -6.59 5.73
CA PHE A 24 12.87 -6.74 6.70
C PHE A 24 13.19 -7.84 7.70
N ALA A 25 13.02 -7.54 8.97
CA ALA A 25 13.14 -8.48 10.08
C ALA A 25 11.74 -9.00 10.44
N VAL A 26 11.57 -10.33 10.35
CA VAL A 26 10.28 -11.00 10.54
C VAL A 26 10.43 -12.12 11.56
N ASP A 27 9.46 -12.31 12.44
CA ASP A 27 9.38 -13.47 13.30
C ASP A 27 8.90 -14.69 12.49
N TYR A 28 9.68 -15.77 12.51
CA TYR A 28 9.37 -16.98 11.74
C TYR A 28 8.75 -18.10 12.58
N ARG A 29 8.43 -17.87 13.85
CA ARG A 29 7.82 -18.86 14.70
C ARG A 29 6.48 -19.34 14.14
N GLY A 30 6.23 -20.64 14.25
CA GLY A 30 4.97 -21.25 13.81
C GLY A 30 4.83 -21.48 12.31
N ILE A 31 5.86 -21.19 11.50
CA ILE A 31 5.88 -21.52 10.08
C ILE A 31 6.32 -22.96 9.89
N SER A 32 5.55 -23.76 9.15
CA SER A 32 5.94 -25.11 8.76
C SER A 32 6.96 -25.10 7.62
N VAL A 33 7.71 -26.19 7.44
CA VAL A 33 8.72 -26.32 6.38
C VAL A 33 8.12 -26.11 4.98
N PRO A 34 6.96 -26.71 4.61
CA PRO A 34 6.34 -26.44 3.31
C PRO A 34 5.96 -24.98 3.15
N GLN A 35 5.36 -24.35 4.16
CA GLN A 35 5.01 -22.94 4.14
C GLN A 35 6.24 -22.04 3.94
N ALA A 36 7.37 -22.37 4.56
CA ALA A 36 8.62 -21.63 4.35
C ALA A 36 9.16 -21.80 2.91
N ALA A 37 8.92 -22.94 2.27
CA ALA A 37 9.28 -23.16 0.87
C ALA A 37 8.40 -22.34 -0.07
N ASP A 38 7.08 -22.31 0.18
CA ASP A 38 6.12 -21.50 -0.58
C ASP A 38 6.42 -20.01 -0.44
N LEU A 39 6.73 -19.55 0.78
CA LEU A 39 7.14 -18.18 1.04
C LEU A 39 8.40 -17.80 0.23
N ARG A 40 9.41 -18.66 0.22
CA ARG A 40 10.62 -18.43 -0.58
C ARG A 40 10.33 -18.35 -2.06
N THR A 41 9.44 -19.19 -2.56
CA THR A 41 9.03 -19.18 -3.98
C THR A 41 8.31 -17.88 -4.33
N THR A 42 7.37 -17.45 -3.49
CA THR A 42 6.64 -16.18 -3.67
C THR A 42 7.58 -14.97 -3.61
N LEU A 43 8.52 -14.94 -2.66
CA LEU A 43 9.47 -13.85 -2.51
C LEU A 43 10.49 -13.78 -3.66
N ARG A 44 10.89 -14.91 -4.24
CA ARG A 44 11.72 -14.93 -5.45
C ARG A 44 11.07 -14.24 -6.64
N GLY A 45 9.74 -14.32 -6.76
CA GLY A 45 8.98 -13.63 -7.81
C GLY A 45 9.00 -12.10 -7.70
N VAL A 46 9.42 -11.55 -6.56
CA VAL A 46 9.55 -10.10 -6.30
C VAL A 46 10.99 -9.69 -5.96
N ASP A 47 11.99 -10.47 -6.43
CA ASP A 47 13.41 -10.27 -6.19
C ASP A 47 13.80 -10.11 -4.72
N ALA A 48 13.13 -10.86 -3.85
CA ALA A 48 13.40 -10.90 -2.43
C ALA A 48 13.89 -12.28 -1.99
N THR A 49 14.83 -12.31 -1.05
CA THR A 49 15.44 -13.55 -0.53
C THR A 49 15.17 -13.66 0.96
N PHE A 50 14.51 -14.75 1.38
CA PHE A 50 14.23 -15.05 2.79
C PHE A 50 15.30 -15.99 3.37
N ARG A 51 16.03 -15.52 4.38
CA ARG A 51 17.06 -16.31 5.08
C ARG A 51 16.87 -16.25 6.59
N VAL A 52 17.04 -17.40 7.23
CA VAL A 52 17.14 -17.51 8.69
C VAL A 52 18.61 -17.63 9.06
N VAL A 53 19.12 -16.64 9.76
CA VAL A 53 20.52 -16.57 10.18
C VAL A 53 20.57 -16.42 11.70
N LYS A 54 21.64 -16.88 12.32
CA LYS A 54 21.85 -16.70 13.76
C LYS A 54 22.07 -15.21 14.07
N ASN A 55 21.32 -14.64 15.01
CA ASN A 55 21.33 -13.21 15.36
C ASN A 55 22.74 -12.66 15.58
N THR A 56 23.59 -13.36 16.34
CA THR A 56 24.98 -12.94 16.60
C THR A 56 25.87 -12.85 15.35
N LEU A 57 25.52 -13.55 14.26
CA LEU A 57 26.22 -13.43 12.97
C LEU A 57 25.63 -12.26 12.17
N SER A 58 24.30 -12.10 12.23
CA SER A 58 23.60 -10.98 11.60
C SER A 58 24.00 -9.63 12.21
N GLU A 59 24.20 -9.56 13.53
CA GLU A 59 24.70 -8.36 14.20
C GLU A 59 26.10 -7.95 13.68
N ARG A 60 27.02 -8.92 13.56
CA ARG A 60 28.35 -8.66 13.02
C ARG A 60 28.32 -8.29 11.54
N ALA A 61 27.42 -8.88 10.77
CA ALA A 61 27.22 -8.51 9.38
C ALA A 61 26.64 -7.10 9.24
N ALA A 62 25.72 -6.71 10.12
CA ALA A 62 25.16 -5.36 10.20
C ALA A 62 26.23 -4.33 10.56
N ASP A 63 27.18 -4.65 11.47
CA ASP A 63 28.34 -3.81 11.79
C ASP A 63 29.21 -3.57 10.56
N GLN A 64 29.50 -4.61 9.78
CA GLN A 64 30.30 -4.51 8.56
C GLN A 64 29.59 -3.73 7.45
N ALA A 65 28.25 -3.83 7.38
CA ALA A 65 27.44 -3.13 6.40
C ALA A 65 27.04 -1.70 6.81
N GLY A 66 27.34 -1.29 8.05
CA GLY A 66 26.97 0.05 8.59
C GLY A 66 25.47 0.20 8.87
N ALA A 67 24.77 -0.91 9.12
CA ALA A 67 23.32 -0.95 9.35
C ALA A 67 22.99 -1.16 10.85
N ASP A 68 23.50 -0.27 11.72
CA ASP A 68 23.38 -0.40 13.18
C ASP A 68 21.93 -0.49 13.68
N GLY A 69 21.00 0.15 12.99
CA GLY A 69 19.57 0.09 13.33
C GLY A 69 18.93 -1.29 13.20
N LEU A 70 19.59 -2.25 12.49
CA LEU A 70 19.13 -3.63 12.45
C LEU A 70 19.38 -4.39 13.77
N LYS A 71 20.35 -3.99 14.58
CA LYS A 71 20.71 -4.70 15.81
C LYS A 71 19.56 -4.75 16.81
N GLU A 72 18.83 -3.65 16.94
CA GLU A 72 17.69 -3.57 17.85
C GLU A 72 16.57 -4.54 17.46
N LEU A 73 16.47 -4.88 16.18
CA LEU A 73 15.46 -5.77 15.65
C LEU A 73 15.83 -7.26 15.74
N LEU A 74 17.10 -7.58 16.00
CA LEU A 74 17.62 -8.96 16.07
C LEU A 74 17.39 -9.66 17.41
N GLN A 75 16.44 -9.18 18.22
CA GLN A 75 16.09 -9.82 19.49
C GLN A 75 15.12 -10.98 19.26
N GLY A 76 15.45 -12.17 19.81
CA GLY A 76 14.64 -13.39 19.70
C GLY A 76 14.70 -14.04 18.30
N PRO A 77 13.76 -14.95 17.95
CA PRO A 77 13.74 -15.63 16.66
C PRO A 77 13.43 -14.62 15.56
N THR A 78 14.40 -14.43 14.67
CA THR A 78 14.30 -13.44 13.60
C THR A 78 14.79 -14.05 12.28
N ALA A 79 13.98 -13.91 11.25
CA ALA A 79 14.35 -14.17 9.87
C ALA A 79 14.53 -12.84 9.14
N MET A 80 15.51 -12.81 8.24
CA MET A 80 15.80 -11.62 7.44
C MET A 80 15.32 -11.84 6.01
N THR A 81 14.59 -10.86 5.50
CA THR A 81 14.20 -10.80 4.08
C THR A 81 14.96 -9.68 3.41
N PHE A 82 15.87 -10.05 2.52
CA PHE A 82 16.66 -9.12 1.71
C PHE A 82 15.90 -8.80 0.43
N VAL A 83 15.64 -7.54 0.17
CA VAL A 83 14.89 -7.08 -1.01
C VAL A 83 15.82 -6.29 -1.92
N ARG A 84 16.01 -6.80 -3.16
CA ARG A 84 16.79 -6.12 -4.20
C ARG A 84 15.93 -5.30 -5.15
N GLY A 85 14.65 -5.62 -5.21
CA GLY A 85 13.69 -4.96 -6.07
C GLY A 85 12.76 -4.02 -5.31
N ASP A 86 11.45 -4.13 -5.54
CA ASP A 86 10.44 -3.27 -4.91
C ASP A 86 10.14 -3.66 -3.46
N ALA A 87 10.51 -2.79 -2.52
CA ALA A 87 10.24 -2.98 -1.09
C ALA A 87 8.74 -3.10 -0.78
N ALA A 88 7.88 -2.35 -1.50
CA ALA A 88 6.44 -2.41 -1.30
C ALA A 88 5.86 -3.75 -1.77
N ALA A 89 6.32 -4.26 -2.92
CA ALA A 89 5.90 -5.57 -3.43
C ALA A 89 6.31 -6.71 -2.49
N ALA A 90 7.55 -6.67 -1.95
CA ALA A 90 8.04 -7.65 -1.00
C ALA A 90 7.28 -7.61 0.34
N ALA A 91 7.04 -6.42 0.90
CA ALA A 91 6.25 -6.24 2.11
C ALA A 91 4.79 -6.71 1.92
N LYS A 92 4.21 -6.46 0.74
CA LYS A 92 2.88 -6.94 0.37
C LYS A 92 2.85 -8.46 0.29
N ALA A 93 3.82 -9.09 -0.37
CA ALA A 93 3.92 -10.55 -0.47
C ALA A 93 4.01 -11.21 0.90
N LEU A 94 4.82 -10.67 1.83
CA LEU A 94 4.92 -11.13 3.21
C LEU A 94 3.58 -11.01 3.96
N ARG A 95 2.89 -9.87 3.80
CA ARG A 95 1.59 -9.64 4.43
C ARG A 95 0.51 -10.57 3.87
N ASP A 96 0.45 -10.75 2.56
CA ASP A 96 -0.56 -11.58 1.89
C ASP A 96 -0.32 -13.07 2.23
N PHE A 97 0.93 -13.50 2.34
CA PHE A 97 1.29 -14.82 2.85
C PHE A 97 0.81 -15.03 4.29
N ARG A 98 1.00 -14.05 5.17
CA ARG A 98 0.47 -14.07 6.54
C ARG A 98 -1.04 -14.28 6.55
N ARG A 99 -1.77 -13.58 5.69
CA ARG A 99 -3.24 -13.69 5.58
C ARG A 99 -3.70 -15.03 5.01
N GLY A 100 -3.03 -15.50 3.95
CA GLY A 100 -3.40 -16.74 3.25
C GLY A 100 -3.16 -18.00 4.07
N THR A 101 -2.14 -18.00 4.92
CA THR A 101 -1.77 -19.17 5.74
C THR A 101 -2.52 -19.20 7.07
N GLY A 102 -3.32 -18.18 7.41
CA GLY A 102 -3.98 -18.06 8.73
C GLY A 102 -2.98 -17.94 9.88
N ASN A 103 -1.72 -17.77 9.58
CA ASN A 103 -0.63 -17.77 10.52
C ASN A 103 -0.44 -16.35 11.07
N THR A 104 -1.08 -16.04 12.17
CA THR A 104 -0.92 -14.79 12.90
C THR A 104 0.49 -14.59 13.46
N LEU A 105 1.33 -15.62 13.36
CA LEU A 105 2.65 -15.67 13.99
C LEU A 105 3.76 -15.01 13.16
N LEU A 106 3.54 -14.76 11.86
CA LEU A 106 4.51 -14.05 11.02
C LEU A 106 4.35 -12.54 11.26
N GLU A 107 5.03 -12.02 12.27
CA GLU A 107 4.99 -10.61 12.63
C GLU A 107 6.21 -9.86 12.12
N PHE A 108 5.99 -8.66 11.59
CA PHE A 108 7.08 -7.74 11.30
C PHE A 108 7.63 -7.20 12.63
N LYS A 109 8.91 -7.34 12.84
CA LYS A 109 9.62 -6.71 13.96
C LYS A 109 10.08 -5.30 13.60
N GLY A 110 10.44 -5.11 12.34
CA GLY A 110 10.94 -3.87 11.80
C GLY A 110 11.77 -4.14 10.55
N GLY A 111 12.46 -3.11 10.06
CA GLY A 111 13.29 -3.23 8.88
C GLY A 111 14.33 -2.12 8.78
N TRP A 112 15.08 -2.19 7.71
CA TRP A 112 16.08 -1.21 7.33
C TRP A 112 15.92 -0.85 5.86
N MET A 113 15.83 0.43 5.54
CA MET A 113 15.69 0.90 4.16
C MET A 113 16.35 2.27 4.01
N ASN A 114 17.16 2.44 2.97
CA ASN A 114 17.82 3.71 2.65
C ASN A 114 18.56 4.36 3.84
N GLY A 115 19.24 3.55 4.66
CA GLY A 115 19.99 4.06 5.80
C GLY A 115 19.15 4.37 7.05
N LYS A 116 17.85 4.06 7.06
CA LYS A 116 16.95 4.30 8.20
C LYS A 116 16.35 3.00 8.71
N ALA A 117 16.25 2.89 10.04
CA ALA A 117 15.47 1.83 10.67
C ALA A 117 13.97 2.15 10.50
N LEU A 118 13.20 1.13 10.18
CA LEU A 118 11.76 1.18 10.03
C LEU A 118 11.08 0.40 11.15
N SER A 119 10.04 0.96 11.71
CA SER A 119 9.17 0.27 12.66
C SER A 119 8.25 -0.74 11.97
N ALA A 120 7.68 -1.66 12.75
CA ALA A 120 6.72 -2.64 12.23
C ALA A 120 5.52 -1.97 11.55
N ASP A 121 4.99 -0.87 12.12
CA ASP A 121 3.83 -0.15 11.59
C ASP A 121 4.15 0.55 10.26
N GLU A 122 5.37 1.07 10.10
CA GLU A 122 5.81 1.66 8.83
C GLU A 122 5.91 0.61 7.73
N ILE A 123 6.39 -0.60 8.02
CA ILE A 123 6.42 -1.70 7.04
C ILE A 123 4.99 -2.10 6.63
N VAL A 124 4.06 -2.16 7.59
CA VAL A 124 2.65 -2.41 7.30
C VAL A 124 2.08 -1.31 6.41
N SER A 125 2.43 -0.07 6.63
CA SER A 125 2.02 1.07 5.79
C SER A 125 2.60 0.95 4.38
N ILE A 126 3.89 0.62 4.24
CA ILE A 126 4.55 0.35 2.96
C ILE A 126 3.87 -0.80 2.23
N SER A 127 3.48 -1.87 2.94
CA SER A 127 2.80 -3.03 2.34
C SER A 127 1.41 -2.71 1.75
N ARG A 128 0.81 -1.55 2.08
CA ARG A 128 -0.46 -1.08 1.53
C ARG A 128 -0.29 -0.26 0.25
N LEU A 129 0.93 0.16 -0.05
CA LEU A 129 1.20 0.93 -1.25
C LEU A 129 0.97 0.06 -2.49
N PRO A 130 0.40 0.63 -3.56
CA PRO A 130 0.34 -0.02 -4.86
C PRO A 130 1.75 -0.14 -5.48
N ALA A 131 1.88 -0.94 -6.51
CA ALA A 131 3.14 -1.08 -7.25
C ALA A 131 3.65 0.28 -7.76
N ARG A 132 4.97 0.41 -7.92
CA ARG A 132 5.64 1.67 -8.35
C ARG A 132 5.02 2.28 -9.61
N GLU A 133 4.69 1.44 -10.60
CA GLU A 133 4.06 1.89 -11.85
C GLU A 133 2.70 2.58 -11.62
N VAL A 134 1.89 2.04 -10.70
CA VAL A 134 0.58 2.62 -10.35
C VAL A 134 0.77 3.95 -9.61
N LEU A 135 1.79 4.06 -8.75
CA LEU A 135 2.14 5.31 -8.05
C LEU A 135 2.58 6.39 -9.04
N TYR A 136 3.39 6.05 -10.03
CA TYR A 136 3.76 6.98 -11.10
C TYR A 136 2.54 7.42 -11.91
N GLY A 137 1.64 6.48 -12.25
CA GLY A 137 0.37 6.79 -12.92
C GLY A 137 -0.49 7.76 -12.11
N GLN A 138 -0.61 7.55 -10.79
CA GLN A 138 -1.34 8.44 -9.90
C GLN A 138 -0.69 9.84 -9.83
N LEU A 139 0.64 9.91 -9.74
CA LEU A 139 1.38 11.16 -9.70
C LEU A 139 1.16 11.95 -10.99
N VAL A 140 1.29 11.32 -12.15
CA VAL A 140 1.01 11.95 -13.46
C VAL A 140 -0.45 12.40 -13.53
N GLY A 141 -1.40 11.58 -13.06
CA GLY A 141 -2.81 11.93 -12.99
C GLY A 141 -3.09 13.15 -12.10
N MET A 142 -2.42 13.25 -10.94
CA MET A 142 -2.53 14.43 -10.07
C MET A 142 -1.99 15.70 -10.74
N VAL A 143 -0.88 15.62 -11.47
CA VAL A 143 -0.32 16.76 -12.22
C VAL A 143 -1.23 17.16 -13.40
N ALA A 144 -1.85 16.18 -14.06
CA ALA A 144 -2.78 16.42 -15.17
C ALA A 144 -4.18 16.86 -14.71
N SER A 145 -4.56 16.58 -13.46
CA SER A 145 -5.90 16.85 -12.92
C SER A 145 -6.35 18.31 -13.06
N PRO A 146 -5.54 19.35 -12.76
CA PRO A 146 -5.94 20.74 -12.94
C PRO A 146 -6.27 21.08 -14.39
N LEU A 147 -5.48 20.56 -15.33
CA LEU A 147 -5.69 20.79 -16.77
C LEU A 147 -6.98 20.11 -17.24
N THR A 148 -7.19 18.86 -16.82
CA THR A 148 -8.43 18.13 -17.12
C THR A 148 -9.65 18.81 -16.52
N GLY A 149 -9.56 19.26 -15.27
CA GLY A 149 -10.61 20.01 -14.59
C GLY A 149 -10.99 21.29 -15.32
N LEU A 150 -9.99 22.05 -15.79
CA LEU A 150 -10.22 23.26 -16.58
C LEU A 150 -10.88 22.94 -17.94
N ALA A 151 -10.40 21.90 -18.64
CA ALA A 151 -10.99 21.46 -19.89
C ALA A 151 -12.45 21.03 -19.73
N VAL A 152 -12.76 20.27 -18.67
CA VAL A 152 -14.14 19.87 -18.34
C VAL A 152 -15.00 21.07 -17.98
N ALA A 153 -14.49 22.02 -17.21
CA ALA A 153 -15.20 23.24 -16.86
C ALA A 153 -15.55 24.07 -18.13
N LEU A 154 -14.60 24.26 -19.03
CA LEU A 154 -14.80 24.95 -20.30
C LEU A 154 -15.82 24.22 -21.20
N ASN A 155 -15.76 22.89 -21.25
CA ASN A 155 -16.68 22.08 -22.05
C ASN A 155 -18.11 22.08 -21.46
N ASN A 156 -18.25 22.22 -20.15
CA ASN A 156 -19.56 22.26 -19.48
C ASN A 156 -20.26 23.64 -19.61
N LEU A 157 -19.55 24.72 -19.93
CA LEU A 157 -20.15 26.04 -20.11
C LEU A 157 -21.25 26.06 -21.19
N PRO A 158 -21.02 25.58 -22.43
CA PRO A 158 -22.07 25.53 -23.45
C PRO A 158 -23.16 24.48 -23.09
N ALA A 159 -22.79 23.34 -22.51
CA ALA A 159 -23.74 22.31 -22.09
C ALA A 159 -24.66 22.78 -20.96
N GLY A 160 -24.13 23.56 -20.03
CA GLY A 160 -24.92 24.16 -18.95
C GLY A 160 -25.98 25.13 -19.49
N ARG A 161 -25.61 25.98 -20.44
CA ARG A 161 -26.54 26.91 -21.10
C ARG A 161 -27.59 26.17 -21.92
N ALA A 162 -27.21 25.14 -22.66
CA ALA A 162 -28.15 24.32 -23.43
C ALA A 162 -29.20 23.64 -22.50
N ARG A 163 -28.79 23.09 -21.35
CA ARG A 163 -29.70 22.52 -20.37
C ARG A 163 -30.63 23.56 -19.75
N GLN A 164 -30.14 24.78 -19.47
CA GLN A 164 -30.96 25.87 -18.97
C GLN A 164 -32.02 26.27 -19.99
N LEU A 165 -31.63 26.43 -21.27
CA LEU A 165 -32.59 26.72 -22.35
C LEU A 165 -33.61 25.61 -22.51
N GLN A 166 -33.19 24.35 -22.41
CA GLN A 166 -34.11 23.20 -22.48
C GLN A 166 -35.12 23.19 -21.31
N GLN A 167 -34.66 23.49 -20.12
CA GLN A 167 -35.57 23.65 -18.95
C GLN A 167 -36.54 24.83 -19.10
N ILE A 168 -36.12 25.92 -19.74
CA ILE A 168 -36.99 27.06 -20.02
C ILE A 168 -38.06 26.66 -21.05
N VAL A 169 -37.70 25.90 -22.05
CA VAL A 169 -38.62 25.36 -23.08
C VAL A 169 -39.58 24.36 -22.44
N ASP A 170 -39.07 23.41 -21.63
CA ASP A 170 -39.88 22.39 -20.97
C ASP A 170 -40.85 22.97 -19.94
N LYS A 171 -40.47 24.06 -19.29
CA LYS A 171 -41.34 24.79 -18.34
C LYS A 171 -42.24 25.81 -19.03
N GLY A 172 -42.23 25.89 -20.36
CA GLY A 172 -43.09 26.78 -21.11
C GLY A 172 -42.88 28.29 -20.86
N LEU A 173 -41.70 28.68 -20.29
CA LEU A 173 -41.41 30.07 -19.94
C LEU A 173 -41.10 30.96 -21.16
N LEU A 174 -40.94 30.39 -22.34
CA LEU A 174 -40.71 31.12 -23.61
C LEU A 174 -42.01 31.31 -24.41
N GLY A 175 -43.14 30.90 -23.86
CA GLY A 175 -44.44 31.00 -24.56
C GLY A 175 -45.34 32.07 -23.94
N GLY A 176 -45.33 33.27 -24.49
CA GLY A 176 -46.52 34.14 -24.45
C GLY A 176 -46.60 35.09 -23.28
N GLY A 177 -46.46 36.36 -23.60
CA GLY A 177 -47.11 37.40 -22.84
C GLY A 177 -48.63 37.23 -22.82
N GLY A 178 -49.23 37.35 -21.63
CA GLY A 178 -50.65 37.55 -21.46
C GLY A 178 -51.32 36.56 -20.53
N GLY A 179 -51.80 37.03 -19.35
CA GLY A 179 -52.94 36.44 -18.63
C GLY A 179 -52.64 35.76 -17.32
N ASP A 180 -52.67 36.56 -16.29
CA ASP A 180 -53.38 36.37 -15.01
C ASP A 180 -54.00 34.99 -14.79
N ALA A 181 -53.46 34.26 -13.81
CA ALA A 181 -54.25 33.38 -12.93
C ALA A 181 -53.35 32.83 -11.82
N ALA A 182 -53.59 33.30 -10.62
CA ALA A 182 -53.11 32.66 -9.39
C ALA A 182 -53.74 31.28 -9.25
N PRO A 183 -53.02 30.24 -8.90
CA PRO A 183 -53.64 29.04 -8.37
C PRO A 183 -53.61 29.07 -6.85
N ALA A 184 -54.79 28.82 -6.33
CA ALA A 184 -55.14 28.63 -4.96
C ALA A 184 -54.30 27.55 -4.27
N ALA A 185 -54.05 27.79 -3.00
CA ALA A 185 -53.57 26.81 -2.05
C ALA A 185 -54.50 25.58 -2.02
N SER A 186 -53.90 24.42 -2.05
CA SER A 186 -54.53 23.20 -1.55
C SER A 186 -53.60 22.55 -0.55
N ASP A 187 -53.87 22.79 0.72
CA ASP A 187 -53.62 21.92 1.83
C ASP A 187 -53.99 20.48 1.47
N THR A 188 -53.14 19.59 1.68
CA THR A 188 -53.53 18.21 1.98
C THR A 188 -52.49 17.59 2.93
N SER A 189 -52.88 17.64 4.20
CA SER A 189 -52.48 16.71 5.25
C SER A 189 -52.44 15.29 4.74
N ASN A 190 -51.37 14.59 5.02
CA ASN A 190 -51.43 13.15 5.03
C ASN A 190 -50.82 12.59 6.29
N GLU A 191 -51.73 11.98 7.03
CA GLU A 191 -51.58 11.15 8.19
C GLU A 191 -50.66 9.93 7.90
N SER A 192 -49.88 9.61 8.90
CA SER A 192 -49.29 8.30 9.09
C SER A 192 -50.35 7.31 9.58
N PRO A 193 -50.25 6.03 9.26
CA PRO A 193 -50.70 5.00 10.18
C PRO A 193 -49.52 4.17 10.69
N THR A 194 -49.55 4.06 12.00
CA THR A 194 -48.93 3.09 12.87
C THR A 194 -49.66 1.75 12.79
N GLU A 195 -48.98 0.65 13.20
CA GLU A 195 -49.48 -0.69 13.60
C GLU A 195 -49.59 -1.70 12.43
N GLU A 196 -49.01 -2.93 12.56
CA GLU A 196 -48.76 -3.92 13.65
C GLU A 196 -47.53 -4.75 13.37
#